data_01ffbf3077d1b5633f8b3d02c63a3d40
#
_entry.id   01ffbf3077d1b5633f8b3d02c63a3d40
#
_cell.length_a   1.000
_cell.length_b   1.000
_cell.length_c   1.000
_cell.angle_alpha   90.00
_cell.angle_beta   90.00
_cell.angle_gamma   90.00
#
_symmetry.space_group_name_H-M   'P 1'
#
loop_
_entity.id
_entity.type
_entity.pdbx_description
1 polymer ?
#
loop_
_entity_poly.entity_id
_entity_poly.type
_entity_poly.pdbx_seq_one_letter_code
_entity_poly.pdbx_strand_id
1 'polypeptide(L)'
;MKGWKLESRLNEISDLPVLRELDVLVVGGGSAGVAAATTCGRNGLKTALIEKYGFCGGSAVAGMSGTICGMYLGSDDPAKAPEQVVFGFTEEFRQNLKAKGGVTEPLRYGKTFTVTHDPLMWREVADEMLMEAGVEIFYHSAVTGVVMDDQTYKGVVVESNAGRTIILAKRIIDASGDAAVVARAGGEYFFGDNGVIQNPTMFFRLGGVDMNTYLDYYGEDTICPPDMTAKILELNASGEYALPRHKIWIFPTTRPGELMVNATRLAGQDGRVLNVIDPVDFTEAEVFGRKQMREYARFLKNFVPGCEESYVVDTSVEVGIRQTRSIEGVDKLSNDDVVNCRKYEDSICRSPWPIELHSGTKPKLHWLIEDWYDVPYGTLLPRFGENIIVAGRCLSAEHEALASARVTAQTFEYGHAAGQACVLSLKNNISFRELSGKDVRDQMVAAGSHI
;
A
#
# COMPACT_ATOMS: atom_id res chain seq x y z
N MET A 1 -29.36 -5.46 4.31
CA MET A 1 -28.76 -4.83 5.53
C MET A 1 -29.64 -3.67 5.96
N LYS A 2 -30.15 -3.67 7.20
CA LYS A 2 -30.85 -2.49 7.75
C LYS A 2 -29.80 -1.41 7.99
N GLY A 3 -29.85 -0.33 7.19
CA GLY A 3 -28.92 0.77 7.29
C GLY A 3 -28.98 1.41 8.67
N TRP A 4 -27.87 1.41 9.37
CA TRP A 4 -27.67 2.26 10.53
C TRP A 4 -27.60 3.70 10.01
N LYS A 5 -28.62 4.51 10.28
CA LYS A 5 -28.51 5.96 10.11
C LYS A 5 -27.64 6.47 11.24
N LEU A 6 -26.38 6.78 10.92
CA LEU A 6 -25.57 7.65 11.77
C LEU A 6 -26.17 9.06 11.65
N GLU A 7 -27.08 9.42 12.52
CA GLU A 7 -27.35 10.83 12.80
C GLU A 7 -26.08 11.38 13.46
N SER A 8 -25.32 12.16 12.69
CA SER A 8 -24.19 12.90 13.21
C SER A 8 -24.73 13.86 14.28
N ARG A 9 -24.45 13.59 15.54
CA ARG A 9 -24.70 14.55 16.61
C ARG A 9 -23.62 15.64 16.52
N LEU A 10 -23.84 16.61 15.64
CA LEU A 10 -22.98 17.78 15.46
C LEU A 10 -22.63 18.48 16.78
N ASN A 11 -23.52 18.43 17.77
CA ASN A 11 -23.31 19.00 19.11
C ASN A 11 -22.25 18.31 19.96
N GLU A 12 -21.88 17.06 19.66
CA GLU A 12 -20.83 16.36 20.40
C GLU A 12 -19.41 16.69 19.91
N ILE A 13 -19.25 17.24 18.71
CA ILE A 13 -17.93 17.59 18.15
C ILE A 13 -17.48 18.96 18.63
N SER A 14 -18.39 19.91 18.84
CA SER A 14 -18.08 21.27 19.26
C SER A 14 -17.43 21.38 20.65
N ASP A 15 -17.63 20.38 21.50
CA ASP A 15 -17.14 20.38 22.88
C ASP A 15 -15.83 19.60 23.07
N LEU A 16 -15.30 19.01 21.97
CA LEU A 16 -14.03 18.27 22.04
C LEU A 16 -12.82 19.21 22.13
N PRO A 17 -11.83 18.89 22.96
CA PRO A 17 -10.63 19.71 23.06
C PRO A 17 -9.81 19.66 21.76
N VAL A 18 -9.27 20.81 21.35
CA VAL A 18 -8.33 20.90 20.24
C VAL A 18 -6.94 20.54 20.77
N LEU A 19 -6.38 19.43 20.25
CA LEU A 19 -5.06 18.95 20.62
C LEU A 19 -3.95 19.71 19.88
N ARG A 20 -4.14 19.98 18.58
CA ARG A 20 -3.16 20.66 17.72
C ARG A 20 -3.84 21.52 16.65
N GLU A 21 -3.10 22.56 16.23
CA GLU A 21 -3.36 23.33 15.02
C GLU A 21 -2.11 23.29 14.13
N LEU A 22 -2.27 22.87 12.88
CA LEU A 22 -1.20 22.49 11.96
C LEU A 22 -1.34 23.20 10.59
N ASP A 23 -0.25 23.23 9.83
CA ASP A 23 -0.31 23.54 8.42
C ASP A 23 -0.81 22.32 7.62
N VAL A 24 -0.26 21.14 7.92
CA VAL A 24 -0.61 19.88 7.22
C VAL A 24 -0.86 18.76 8.23
N LEU A 25 -1.94 18.04 8.01
CA LEU A 25 -2.23 16.79 8.70
C LEU A 25 -2.22 15.64 7.71
N VAL A 26 -1.44 14.60 8.01
CA VAL A 26 -1.37 13.35 7.25
C VAL A 26 -2.07 12.25 8.03
N VAL A 27 -3.06 11.59 7.43
CA VAL A 27 -3.82 10.50 8.04
C VAL A 27 -3.41 9.16 7.42
N GLY A 28 -2.75 8.33 8.21
CA GLY A 28 -2.20 7.03 7.83
C GLY A 28 -0.68 7.06 7.61
N GLY A 29 0.03 6.17 8.30
CA GLY A 29 1.49 6.03 8.28
C GLY A 29 2.01 4.96 7.31
N GLY A 30 1.28 4.67 6.22
CA GLY A 30 1.79 3.82 5.12
C GLY A 30 2.91 4.49 4.34
N SER A 31 3.46 3.83 3.31
CA SER A 31 4.51 4.40 2.45
C SER A 31 4.17 5.80 1.94
N ALA A 32 2.93 6.01 1.47
CA ALA A 32 2.47 7.32 1.02
C ALA A 32 2.45 8.36 2.13
N GLY A 33 1.95 8.00 3.32
CA GLY A 33 1.87 8.94 4.45
C GLY A 33 3.25 9.34 4.98
N VAL A 34 4.18 8.39 5.08
CA VAL A 34 5.57 8.67 5.46
C VAL A 34 6.23 9.64 4.46
N ALA A 35 6.09 9.37 3.15
CA ALA A 35 6.64 10.25 2.12
C ALA A 35 6.02 11.65 2.16
N ALA A 36 4.70 11.74 2.28
CA ALA A 36 3.99 13.01 2.33
C ALA A 36 4.38 13.86 3.56
N ALA A 37 4.36 13.24 4.74
CA ALA A 37 4.67 13.96 5.99
C ALA A 37 6.15 14.41 6.04
N THR A 38 7.07 13.53 5.64
CA THR A 38 8.51 13.86 5.55
C THR A 38 8.74 15.01 4.57
N THR A 39 8.09 14.99 3.40
CA THR A 39 8.18 16.05 2.40
C THR A 39 7.67 17.38 2.96
N CYS A 40 6.51 17.39 3.60
CA CYS A 40 5.95 18.59 4.22
C CYS A 40 6.87 19.15 5.32
N GLY A 41 7.35 18.29 6.23
CA GLY A 41 8.21 18.69 7.35
C GLY A 41 9.54 19.25 6.88
N ARG A 42 10.22 18.63 5.91
CA ARG A 42 11.47 19.12 5.30
C ARG A 42 11.32 20.50 4.64
N ASN A 43 10.13 20.85 4.19
CA ASN A 43 9.81 22.17 3.66
C ASN A 43 9.34 23.17 4.73
N GLY A 44 9.51 22.85 6.01
CA GLY A 44 9.25 23.74 7.15
C GLY A 44 7.77 23.91 7.51
N LEU A 45 6.87 23.07 6.98
CA LEU A 45 5.47 23.09 7.34
C LEU A 45 5.25 22.42 8.70
N LYS A 46 4.44 23.02 9.57
CA LYS A 46 4.02 22.41 10.83
C LYS A 46 3.13 21.20 10.53
N THR A 47 3.72 20.01 10.57
CA THR A 47 3.13 18.78 10.07
C THR A 47 2.97 17.74 11.19
N ALA A 48 1.82 17.05 11.22
CA ALA A 48 1.66 15.83 12.01
C ALA A 48 1.17 14.66 11.15
N LEU A 49 1.52 13.45 11.61
CA LEU A 49 1.05 12.18 11.05
C LEU A 49 0.30 11.40 12.11
N ILE A 50 -0.89 10.91 11.76
CA ILE A 50 -1.72 10.04 12.61
C ILE A 50 -1.67 8.61 12.08
N GLU A 51 -1.38 7.64 12.97
CA GLU A 51 -1.40 6.21 12.64
C GLU A 51 -2.09 5.39 13.74
N LYS A 52 -2.95 4.46 13.31
CA LYS A 52 -3.71 3.56 14.21
C LYS A 52 -2.83 2.52 14.92
N TYR A 53 -1.71 2.15 14.32
CA TYR A 53 -0.72 1.25 14.92
C TYR A 53 0.34 2.01 15.72
N GLY A 54 1.20 1.29 16.44
CA GLY A 54 2.38 1.83 17.13
C GLY A 54 3.62 1.93 16.22
N PHE A 55 3.42 1.96 14.90
CA PHE A 55 4.49 2.03 13.90
C PHE A 55 3.95 2.45 12.53
N CYS A 56 4.82 3.03 11.71
CA CYS A 56 4.56 3.28 10.31
C CYS A 56 4.88 2.07 9.41
N GLY A 57 4.23 1.99 8.24
CA GLY A 57 4.49 1.00 7.21
C GLY A 57 3.24 0.48 6.49
N GLY A 58 2.04 0.66 7.06
CA GLY A 58 0.78 0.26 6.44
C GLY A 58 0.84 -1.17 5.86
N SER A 59 0.44 -1.35 4.59
CA SER A 59 0.45 -2.68 3.95
C SER A 59 1.84 -3.32 3.86
N ALA A 60 2.92 -2.54 3.82
CA ALA A 60 4.28 -3.08 3.78
C ALA A 60 4.67 -3.77 5.09
N VAL A 61 4.21 -3.25 6.24
CA VAL A 61 4.57 -3.75 7.57
C VAL A 61 3.40 -4.41 8.26
N ALA A 62 2.26 -3.70 8.46
CA ALA A 62 1.09 -4.29 9.11
C ALA A 62 0.49 -5.42 8.26
N GLY A 63 0.37 -5.23 6.94
CA GLY A 63 -0.06 -6.25 5.99
C GLY A 63 1.05 -7.20 5.55
N MET A 64 2.30 -6.95 5.96
CA MET A 64 3.50 -7.76 5.68
C MET A 64 3.67 -8.06 4.17
N SER A 65 3.37 -7.09 3.26
CA SER A 65 3.59 -7.35 1.83
C SER A 65 5.05 -7.62 1.50
N GLY A 66 5.98 -7.21 2.35
CA GLY A 66 7.37 -7.65 2.43
C GLY A 66 8.27 -7.19 1.29
N THR A 67 7.72 -6.54 0.25
CA THR A 67 8.46 -6.20 -0.95
C THR A 67 8.24 -4.73 -1.36
N ILE A 68 9.29 -4.13 -1.95
CA ILE A 68 9.18 -2.86 -2.68
C ILE A 68 9.09 -3.20 -4.17
N CYS A 69 7.85 -3.45 -4.61
CA CYS A 69 7.52 -3.70 -6.02
C CYS A 69 7.40 -2.40 -6.80
N GLY A 70 7.61 -2.48 -8.13
CA GLY A 70 7.35 -1.38 -9.06
C GLY A 70 8.55 -0.48 -9.34
N MET A 71 9.77 -0.86 -8.96
CA MET A 71 10.96 -0.06 -9.21
C MET A 71 11.60 -0.32 -10.57
N TYR A 72 11.45 -1.53 -11.12
CA TYR A 72 12.25 -2.03 -12.24
C TYR A 72 11.40 -2.34 -13.47
N LEU A 73 11.96 -2.09 -14.66
CA LEU A 73 11.33 -2.47 -15.94
C LEU A 73 11.09 -3.98 -16.03
N GLY A 74 10.03 -4.34 -16.75
CA GLY A 74 9.80 -5.70 -17.21
C GLY A 74 10.56 -5.98 -18.49
N SER A 75 11.05 -7.22 -18.68
CA SER A 75 11.71 -7.66 -19.91
C SER A 75 11.34 -9.10 -20.26
N ASP A 76 11.26 -9.38 -21.58
CA ASP A 76 11.14 -10.74 -22.09
C ASP A 76 12.50 -11.47 -22.16
N ASP A 77 13.61 -10.75 -22.04
CA ASP A 77 14.95 -11.34 -21.94
C ASP A 77 15.22 -11.79 -20.50
N PRO A 78 15.30 -13.12 -20.23
CA PRO A 78 15.57 -13.63 -18.89
C PRO A 78 16.97 -13.28 -18.37
N ALA A 79 17.90 -12.92 -19.25
CA ALA A 79 19.28 -12.55 -18.89
C ALA A 79 19.43 -11.05 -18.59
N LYS A 80 18.36 -10.24 -18.83
CA LYS A 80 18.43 -8.80 -18.58
C LYS A 80 18.62 -8.52 -17.09
N ALA A 81 19.60 -7.69 -16.78
CA ALA A 81 19.84 -7.18 -15.42
C ALA A 81 18.70 -6.23 -14.99
N PRO A 82 18.50 -6.03 -13.69
CA PRO A 82 17.51 -5.08 -13.18
C PRO A 82 17.77 -3.66 -13.70
N GLU A 83 16.79 -3.07 -14.39
CA GLU A 83 16.82 -1.69 -14.85
C GLU A 83 15.81 -0.86 -14.04
N GLN A 84 16.33 -0.01 -13.13
CA GLN A 84 15.51 0.81 -12.26
C GLN A 84 15.01 2.05 -13.01
N VAL A 85 13.72 2.39 -12.83
CA VAL A 85 13.08 3.57 -13.44
C VAL A 85 12.31 4.44 -12.46
N VAL A 86 12.08 3.95 -11.22
CA VAL A 86 11.46 4.72 -10.15
C VAL A 86 12.53 5.10 -9.13
N PHE A 87 12.66 6.41 -8.90
CA PHE A 87 13.64 7.04 -8.01
C PHE A 87 12.93 7.95 -7.00
N GLY A 88 13.51 9.10 -6.65
CA GLY A 88 12.91 10.07 -5.74
C GLY A 88 12.83 9.54 -4.31
N PHE A 89 11.71 9.75 -3.66
CA PHE A 89 11.52 9.34 -2.26
C PHE A 89 11.61 7.82 -2.08
N THR A 90 11.14 7.07 -3.05
CA THR A 90 11.23 5.59 -3.07
C THR A 90 12.67 5.11 -2.96
N GLU A 91 13.55 5.67 -3.77
CA GLU A 91 14.97 5.30 -3.75
C GLU A 91 15.66 5.76 -2.46
N GLU A 92 15.36 6.96 -1.98
CA GLU A 92 15.88 7.44 -0.72
C GLU A 92 15.51 6.52 0.44
N PHE A 93 14.24 6.12 0.55
CA PHE A 93 13.78 5.20 1.59
C PHE A 93 14.47 3.83 1.48
N ARG A 94 14.61 3.31 0.26
CA ARG A 94 15.33 2.06 -0.01
C ARG A 94 16.79 2.13 0.40
N GLN A 95 17.48 3.25 0.15
CA GLN A 95 18.87 3.44 0.55
C GLN A 95 19.03 3.51 2.07
N ASN A 96 18.11 4.15 2.78
CA ASN A 96 18.10 4.16 4.24
C ASN A 96 17.89 2.75 4.82
N LEU A 97 17.00 1.95 4.22
CA LEU A 97 16.87 0.52 4.55
C LEU A 97 18.17 -0.25 4.27
N LYS A 98 18.81 -0.01 3.12
CA LYS A 98 20.06 -0.67 2.72
C LYS A 98 21.18 -0.37 3.70
N ALA A 99 21.28 0.87 4.17
CA ALA A 99 22.28 1.28 5.15
C ALA A 99 22.16 0.52 6.49
N LYS A 100 20.94 0.07 6.82
CA LYS A 100 20.67 -0.78 8.00
C LYS A 100 20.75 -2.30 7.70
N GLY A 101 21.01 -2.72 6.46
CA GLY A 101 20.90 -4.11 6.03
C GLY A 101 19.44 -4.63 5.94
N GLY A 102 18.48 -3.70 5.83
CA GLY A 102 17.05 -3.98 5.88
C GLY A 102 16.40 -4.24 4.52
N VAL A 103 17.18 -4.41 3.45
CA VAL A 103 16.65 -4.70 2.11
C VAL A 103 17.58 -5.65 1.36
N THR A 104 17.03 -6.57 0.57
CA THR A 104 17.80 -7.47 -0.29
C THR A 104 18.32 -6.76 -1.54
N GLU A 105 19.27 -7.38 -2.23
CA GLU A 105 19.51 -7.06 -3.64
C GLU A 105 18.25 -7.42 -4.47
N PRO A 106 18.13 -6.92 -5.71
CA PRO A 106 16.97 -7.23 -6.56
C PRO A 106 16.78 -8.72 -6.79
N LEU A 107 15.58 -9.22 -6.51
CA LEU A 107 15.15 -10.60 -6.73
C LEU A 107 14.28 -10.69 -7.97
N ARG A 108 14.41 -11.76 -8.74
CA ARG A 108 13.58 -12.01 -9.92
C ARG A 108 12.10 -12.15 -9.51
N TYR A 109 11.23 -11.48 -10.22
CA TYR A 109 9.78 -11.56 -10.10
C TYR A 109 9.16 -11.76 -11.49
N GLY A 110 9.19 -12.98 -12.00
CA GLY A 110 8.79 -13.27 -13.37
C GLY A 110 9.59 -12.48 -14.40
N LYS A 111 8.93 -11.51 -15.04
CA LYS A 111 9.58 -10.68 -16.08
C LYS A 111 10.21 -9.38 -15.54
N THR A 112 10.12 -9.09 -14.25
CA THR A 112 10.68 -7.90 -13.60
C THR A 112 11.48 -8.30 -12.36
N PHE A 113 11.77 -7.31 -11.49
CA PHE A 113 12.47 -7.52 -10.22
C PHE A 113 11.74 -6.81 -9.08
N THR A 114 12.02 -7.25 -7.87
CA THR A 114 11.59 -6.62 -6.63
C THR A 114 12.69 -6.71 -5.59
N VAL A 115 12.58 -6.00 -4.48
CA VAL A 115 13.44 -6.16 -3.31
C VAL A 115 12.59 -6.53 -2.11
N THR A 116 13.07 -7.42 -1.26
CA THR A 116 12.42 -7.76 0.00
C THR A 116 12.97 -6.87 1.11
N HIS A 117 12.13 -6.38 1.99
CA HIS A 117 12.53 -5.53 3.12
C HIS A 117 12.29 -6.21 4.48
N ASP A 118 13.07 -5.82 5.48
CA ASP A 118 12.84 -6.19 6.88
C ASP A 118 11.78 -5.26 7.49
N PRO A 119 10.66 -5.80 8.03
CA PRO A 119 9.59 -4.98 8.60
C PRO A 119 9.99 -4.19 9.84
N LEU A 120 10.95 -4.67 10.63
CA LEU A 120 11.44 -3.94 11.82
C LEU A 120 12.27 -2.73 11.39
N MET A 121 13.23 -2.94 10.48
CA MET A 121 14.07 -1.84 9.97
C MET A 121 13.26 -0.82 9.19
N TRP A 122 12.17 -1.24 8.52
CA TRP A 122 11.24 -0.30 7.90
C TRP A 122 10.62 0.67 8.92
N ARG A 123 10.18 0.16 10.09
CA ARG A 123 9.61 1.00 11.16
C ARG A 123 10.63 2.03 11.64
N GLU A 124 11.86 1.58 11.90
CA GLU A 124 12.95 2.44 12.36
C GLU A 124 13.28 3.54 11.33
N VAL A 125 13.42 3.19 10.06
CA VAL A 125 13.69 4.16 8.98
C VAL A 125 12.55 5.18 8.86
N ALA A 126 11.30 4.72 8.94
CA ALA A 126 10.15 5.63 8.88
C ALA A 126 10.13 6.61 10.06
N ASP A 127 10.38 6.13 11.28
CA ASP A 127 10.45 6.96 12.49
C ASP A 127 11.58 8.00 12.37
N GLU A 128 12.78 7.57 11.99
CA GLU A 128 13.95 8.43 11.81
C GLU A 128 13.67 9.55 10.78
N MET A 129 13.20 9.19 9.59
CA MET A 129 12.91 10.16 8.52
C MET A 129 11.85 11.19 8.93
N LEU A 130 10.79 10.75 9.61
CA LEU A 130 9.73 11.64 10.11
C LEU A 130 10.25 12.58 11.21
N MET A 131 11.00 12.04 12.18
CA MET A 131 11.57 12.83 13.28
C MET A 131 12.61 13.83 12.79
N GLU A 132 13.49 13.43 11.88
CA GLU A 132 14.48 14.33 11.26
C GLU A 132 13.84 15.46 10.45
N ALA A 133 12.66 15.18 9.85
CA ALA A 133 11.86 16.19 9.17
C ALA A 133 11.05 17.10 10.12
N GLY A 134 11.09 16.86 11.44
CA GLY A 134 10.34 17.63 12.43
C GLY A 134 8.84 17.35 12.44
N VAL A 135 8.40 16.17 11.96
CA VAL A 135 7.00 15.76 11.96
C VAL A 135 6.59 15.27 13.35
N GLU A 136 5.45 15.75 13.85
CA GLU A 136 4.84 15.24 15.08
C GLU A 136 4.06 13.96 14.77
N ILE A 137 4.37 12.83 15.44
CA ILE A 137 3.77 11.53 15.17
C ILE A 137 2.78 11.19 16.27
N PHE A 138 1.56 10.80 15.89
CA PHE A 138 0.52 10.29 16.80
C PHE A 138 0.24 8.82 16.50
N TYR A 139 0.94 7.92 17.17
CA TYR A 139 0.65 6.49 17.14
C TYR A 139 -0.55 6.12 18.01
N HIS A 140 -1.10 4.93 17.80
CA HIS A 140 -2.28 4.41 18.51
C HIS A 140 -3.45 5.40 18.50
N SER A 141 -3.62 6.08 17.37
CA SER A 141 -4.59 7.15 17.18
C SER A 141 -5.43 6.90 15.94
N ALA A 142 -6.74 6.77 16.10
CA ALA A 142 -7.66 6.49 15.01
C ALA A 142 -8.49 7.72 14.63
N VAL A 143 -8.57 8.02 13.35
CA VAL A 143 -9.49 9.06 12.85
C VAL A 143 -10.91 8.50 12.84
N THR A 144 -11.79 9.11 13.62
CA THR A 144 -13.19 8.68 13.81
C THR A 144 -14.22 9.64 13.24
N GLY A 145 -13.81 10.87 12.90
CA GLY A 145 -14.68 11.89 12.31
C GLY A 145 -13.88 12.98 11.60
N VAL A 146 -14.58 13.88 10.95
CA VAL A 146 -14.03 15.07 10.28
C VAL A 146 -14.73 16.30 10.78
N VAL A 147 -14.00 17.42 10.82
CA VAL A 147 -14.55 18.75 11.13
C VAL A 147 -14.59 19.52 9.82
N MET A 148 -15.79 19.89 9.40
CA MET A 148 -16.05 20.56 8.13
C MET A 148 -16.63 21.95 8.34
N ASP A 149 -16.35 22.86 7.40
CA ASP A 149 -17.00 24.12 7.21
C ASP A 149 -17.31 24.20 5.71
N ASP A 150 -18.57 23.90 5.37
CA ASP A 150 -19.04 23.65 4.00
C ASP A 150 -18.16 22.59 3.29
N GLN A 151 -17.46 22.92 2.22
CA GLN A 151 -16.55 22.03 1.48
C GLN A 151 -15.10 22.08 1.98
N THR A 152 -14.83 22.83 3.04
CA THR A 152 -13.48 22.99 3.59
C THR A 152 -13.29 22.09 4.81
N TYR A 153 -12.29 21.24 4.76
CA TYR A 153 -11.86 20.43 5.91
C TYR A 153 -11.13 21.34 6.91
N LYS A 154 -11.65 21.45 8.13
CA LYS A 154 -10.98 22.18 9.23
C LYS A 154 -10.07 21.27 10.04
N GLY A 155 -10.34 19.96 10.06
CA GLY A 155 -9.57 19.01 10.81
C GLY A 155 -10.23 17.66 10.90
N VAL A 156 -9.72 16.84 11.81
CA VAL A 156 -10.26 15.49 12.10
C VAL A 156 -10.51 15.28 13.58
N VAL A 157 -11.44 14.39 13.89
CA VAL A 157 -11.65 13.85 15.24
C VAL A 157 -10.81 12.61 15.38
N VAL A 158 -9.99 12.58 16.42
CA VAL A 158 -9.07 11.48 16.74
C VAL A 158 -9.48 10.81 18.04
N GLU A 159 -9.55 9.49 18.02
CA GLU A 159 -9.74 8.66 19.21
C GLU A 159 -8.40 8.06 19.62
N SER A 160 -8.06 8.16 20.89
CA SER A 160 -6.89 7.54 21.53
C SER A 160 -7.26 7.03 22.91
N ASN A 161 -6.31 6.41 23.63
CA ASN A 161 -6.55 5.98 25.02
C ASN A 161 -6.86 7.16 25.97
N ALA A 162 -6.54 8.40 25.60
CA ALA A 162 -6.89 9.59 26.35
C ALA A 162 -8.32 10.11 26.05
N GLY A 163 -9.03 9.47 25.13
CA GLY A 163 -10.33 9.87 24.65
C GLY A 163 -10.28 10.62 23.31
N ARG A 164 -11.36 11.33 23.00
CA ARG A 164 -11.56 12.02 21.72
C ARG A 164 -11.02 13.45 21.77
N THR A 165 -10.28 13.83 20.71
CA THR A 165 -9.73 15.17 20.53
C THR A 165 -9.89 15.61 19.07
N ILE A 166 -9.70 16.91 18.81
CA ILE A 166 -9.65 17.47 17.47
C ILE A 166 -8.22 17.86 17.12
N ILE A 167 -7.80 17.55 15.89
CA ILE A 167 -6.60 18.12 15.28
C ILE A 167 -7.05 18.96 14.08
N LEU A 168 -6.77 20.25 14.13
CA LEU A 168 -7.07 21.21 13.08
C LEU A 168 -5.89 21.32 12.11
N ALA A 169 -6.17 21.52 10.81
CA ALA A 169 -5.13 21.69 9.79
C ALA A 169 -5.64 22.52 8.60
N LYS A 170 -4.72 23.28 7.99
CA LYS A 170 -5.01 24.05 6.76
C LYS A 170 -5.14 23.15 5.54
N ARG A 171 -4.38 22.05 5.49
CA ARG A 171 -4.39 21.03 4.42
C ARG A 171 -4.41 19.65 5.04
N ILE A 172 -5.12 18.72 4.39
CA ILE A 172 -5.21 17.33 4.84
C ILE A 172 -4.77 16.40 3.71
N ILE A 173 -3.92 15.42 4.04
CA ILE A 173 -3.54 14.33 3.15
C ILE A 173 -4.19 13.05 3.69
N ASP A 174 -5.15 12.48 2.96
CA ASP A 174 -5.73 11.18 3.27
C ASP A 174 -4.85 10.07 2.69
N ALA A 175 -3.91 9.59 3.48
CA ALA A 175 -3.02 8.47 3.18
C ALA A 175 -3.45 7.17 3.89
N SER A 176 -4.72 7.09 4.31
CA SER A 176 -5.28 5.92 5.02
C SER A 176 -5.32 4.64 4.20
N GLY A 177 -5.17 4.75 2.87
CA GLY A 177 -5.32 3.66 1.92
C GLY A 177 -6.77 3.24 1.67
N ASP A 178 -7.71 3.77 2.44
CA ASP A 178 -9.14 3.43 2.40
C ASP A 178 -10.04 4.64 2.08
N ALA A 179 -9.45 5.79 1.70
CA ALA A 179 -10.15 7.07 1.55
C ALA A 179 -11.00 7.40 2.79
N ALA A 180 -10.44 7.17 3.98
CA ALA A 180 -11.20 7.18 5.22
C ALA A 180 -11.66 8.60 5.62
N VAL A 181 -10.85 9.62 5.35
CA VAL A 181 -11.19 11.02 5.61
C VAL A 181 -12.21 11.50 4.61
N VAL A 182 -11.99 11.24 3.31
CA VAL A 182 -12.91 11.60 2.23
C VAL A 182 -14.29 10.99 2.46
N ALA A 183 -14.37 9.69 2.75
CA ALA A 183 -15.62 8.98 2.99
C ALA A 183 -16.38 9.49 4.23
N ARG A 184 -15.67 9.86 5.31
CA ARG A 184 -16.29 10.41 6.53
C ARG A 184 -16.85 11.81 6.34
N ALA A 185 -16.32 12.57 5.39
CA ALA A 185 -16.85 13.88 5.01
C ALA A 185 -18.03 13.81 4.03
N GLY A 186 -18.39 12.61 3.56
CA GLY A 186 -19.44 12.43 2.56
C GLY A 186 -18.95 12.59 1.12
N GLY A 187 -17.63 12.63 0.90
CA GLY A 187 -17.04 12.67 -0.44
C GLY A 187 -17.28 11.37 -1.22
N GLU A 188 -17.30 11.48 -2.54
CA GLU A 188 -17.61 10.37 -3.45
C GLU A 188 -16.46 9.37 -3.57
N TYR A 189 -16.80 8.08 -3.58
CA TYR A 189 -15.88 6.97 -3.78
C TYR A 189 -16.59 5.77 -4.40
N PHE A 190 -15.80 4.83 -4.90
CA PHE A 190 -16.31 3.57 -5.45
C PHE A 190 -15.49 2.37 -4.96
N PHE A 191 -16.03 1.17 -5.17
CA PHE A 191 -15.37 -0.11 -4.90
C PHE A 191 -15.14 -0.86 -6.20
N GLY A 192 -13.90 -0.98 -6.63
CA GLY A 192 -13.49 -1.80 -7.77
C GLY A 192 -14.36 -1.66 -9.01
N ASP A 193 -14.68 -2.78 -9.64
CA ASP A 193 -15.62 -2.86 -10.76
C ASP A 193 -16.99 -3.34 -10.26
N ASN A 194 -18.02 -2.48 -10.32
CA ASN A 194 -19.37 -2.78 -9.86
C ASN A 194 -19.45 -3.38 -8.43
N GLY A 195 -18.59 -2.90 -7.52
CA GLY A 195 -18.50 -3.40 -6.16
C GLY A 195 -17.59 -4.63 -5.96
N VAL A 196 -17.03 -5.17 -7.04
CA VAL A 196 -16.08 -6.28 -6.97
C VAL A 196 -14.67 -5.74 -6.74
N ILE A 197 -14.06 -6.14 -5.63
CA ILE A 197 -12.71 -5.76 -5.22
C ILE A 197 -11.76 -6.97 -5.22
N GLN A 198 -10.47 -6.73 -5.07
CA GLN A 198 -9.46 -7.79 -4.99
C GLN A 198 -9.49 -8.46 -3.62
N ASN A 199 -9.34 -9.78 -3.60
CA ASN A 199 -9.31 -10.55 -2.36
C ASN A 199 -8.14 -10.14 -1.46
N PRO A 200 -8.35 -10.03 -0.14
CA PRO A 200 -7.27 -9.87 0.82
C PRO A 200 -6.42 -11.15 0.93
N THR A 201 -5.27 -11.02 1.57
CA THR A 201 -4.31 -12.12 1.78
C THR A 201 -3.72 -12.03 3.17
N MET A 202 -3.28 -13.16 3.73
CA MET A 202 -2.45 -13.18 4.93
C MET A 202 -1.05 -13.61 4.55
N PHE A 203 -0.09 -12.72 4.71
CA PHE A 203 1.33 -13.03 4.58
C PHE A 203 1.83 -13.68 5.88
N PHE A 204 2.88 -14.49 5.76
CA PHE A 204 3.55 -15.08 6.90
C PHE A 204 5.04 -15.30 6.63
N ARG A 205 5.82 -15.44 7.69
CA ARG A 205 7.24 -15.78 7.57
C ARG A 205 7.50 -17.20 8.07
N LEU A 206 8.38 -17.89 7.36
CA LEU A 206 8.95 -19.17 7.77
C LEU A 206 10.41 -18.96 8.17
N GLY A 207 10.79 -19.47 9.33
CA GLY A 207 12.16 -19.61 9.76
C GLY A 207 12.60 -21.08 9.74
N GLY A 208 13.89 -21.34 9.93
CA GLY A 208 14.45 -22.69 9.97
C GLY A 208 14.56 -23.36 8.60
N VAL A 209 14.68 -22.56 7.53
CA VAL A 209 14.82 -23.07 6.16
C VAL A 209 16.29 -23.30 5.82
N ASP A 210 16.62 -24.48 5.26
CA ASP A 210 17.89 -24.72 4.58
C ASP A 210 17.86 -24.00 3.22
N MET A 211 18.43 -22.80 3.19
CA MET A 211 18.39 -21.94 2.01
C MET A 211 19.11 -22.52 0.80
N ASN A 212 20.15 -23.33 0.98
CA ASN A 212 20.87 -23.94 -0.15
C ASN A 212 19.96 -24.98 -0.83
N THR A 213 19.43 -25.93 -0.06
CA THR A 213 18.50 -26.95 -0.56
C THR A 213 17.22 -26.32 -1.15
N TYR A 214 16.71 -25.26 -0.51
CA TYR A 214 15.55 -24.54 -1.00
C TYR A 214 15.81 -23.87 -2.36
N LEU A 215 16.91 -23.11 -2.51
CA LEU A 215 17.24 -22.42 -3.75
C LEU A 215 17.58 -23.36 -4.90
N ASP A 216 18.23 -24.50 -4.61
CA ASP A 216 18.49 -25.53 -5.62
C ASP A 216 17.20 -26.12 -6.21
N TYR A 217 16.15 -26.21 -5.41
CA TYR A 217 14.81 -26.65 -5.87
C TYR A 217 13.97 -25.53 -6.47
N TYR A 218 13.87 -24.39 -5.76
CA TYR A 218 12.92 -23.32 -6.10
C TYR A 218 13.43 -22.44 -7.25
N GLY A 219 14.75 -22.25 -7.35
CA GLY A 219 15.40 -21.38 -8.30
C GLY A 219 15.45 -19.92 -7.85
N GLU A 220 15.81 -19.05 -8.78
CA GLU A 220 15.99 -17.60 -8.52
C GLU A 220 14.71 -16.77 -8.59
N ASP A 221 13.65 -17.28 -9.24
CA ASP A 221 12.38 -16.56 -9.37
C ASP A 221 11.57 -16.67 -8.06
N THR A 222 10.99 -15.59 -7.62
CA THR A 222 10.12 -15.57 -6.44
C THR A 222 8.72 -16.15 -6.71
N ILE A 223 8.39 -16.39 -7.98
CA ILE A 223 7.17 -17.09 -8.40
C ILE A 223 7.44 -18.60 -8.36
N CYS A 224 6.54 -19.36 -7.73
CA CYS A 224 6.73 -20.80 -7.57
C CYS A 224 6.94 -21.54 -8.90
N PRO A 225 7.82 -22.55 -8.92
CA PRO A 225 8.07 -23.37 -10.09
C PRO A 225 6.81 -24.18 -10.51
N PRO A 226 6.72 -24.60 -11.80
CA PRO A 226 5.54 -25.31 -12.33
C PRO A 226 5.20 -26.61 -11.61
N ASP A 227 6.16 -27.37 -11.16
CA ASP A 227 5.99 -28.63 -10.42
C ASP A 227 5.33 -28.41 -9.05
N MET A 228 5.70 -27.33 -8.35
CA MET A 228 5.03 -26.93 -7.10
C MET A 228 3.56 -26.59 -7.36
N THR A 229 3.25 -25.87 -8.45
CA THR A 229 1.87 -25.58 -8.86
C THR A 229 1.10 -26.86 -9.14
N ALA A 230 1.71 -27.81 -9.87
CA ALA A 230 1.13 -29.11 -10.15
C ALA A 230 0.86 -29.90 -8.87
N LYS A 231 1.78 -29.89 -7.92
CA LYS A 231 1.62 -30.55 -6.61
C LYS A 231 0.49 -29.96 -5.78
N ILE A 232 0.34 -28.65 -5.75
CA ILE A 232 -0.80 -27.99 -5.08
C ILE A 232 -2.13 -28.44 -5.69
N LEU A 233 -2.21 -28.51 -7.02
CA LEU A 233 -3.42 -28.96 -7.71
C LEU A 233 -3.74 -30.44 -7.42
N GLU A 234 -2.74 -31.32 -7.42
CA GLU A 234 -2.87 -32.74 -7.06
C GLU A 234 -3.43 -32.91 -5.64
N LEU A 235 -2.83 -32.20 -4.67
CA LEU A 235 -3.23 -32.31 -3.25
C LEU A 235 -4.64 -31.73 -2.99
N ASN A 236 -5.03 -30.68 -3.71
CA ASN A 236 -6.41 -30.19 -3.67
C ASN A 236 -7.39 -31.19 -4.27
N ALA A 237 -7.04 -31.86 -5.38
CA ALA A 237 -7.89 -32.83 -6.03
C ALA A 237 -8.10 -34.10 -5.17
N SER A 238 -7.10 -34.51 -4.38
CA SER A 238 -7.21 -35.60 -3.43
C SER A 238 -8.04 -35.26 -2.18
N GLY A 239 -8.27 -33.97 -1.91
CA GLY A 239 -8.94 -33.51 -0.69
C GLY A 239 -8.05 -33.51 0.56
N GLU A 240 -6.76 -33.82 0.43
CA GLU A 240 -5.81 -33.84 1.55
C GLU A 240 -5.46 -32.45 2.06
N TYR A 241 -5.47 -31.45 1.16
CA TYR A 241 -5.19 -30.04 1.43
C TYR A 241 -6.30 -29.14 0.89
N ALA A 242 -6.43 -27.95 1.50
CA ALA A 242 -7.29 -26.87 1.03
C ALA A 242 -6.42 -25.63 0.71
N LEU A 243 -5.80 -25.62 -0.46
CA LEU A 243 -4.88 -24.59 -0.94
C LEU A 243 -5.52 -23.79 -2.08
N PRO A 244 -6.34 -22.76 -1.81
CA PRO A 244 -7.20 -22.11 -2.83
C PRO A 244 -6.41 -21.34 -3.88
N ARG A 245 -5.14 -21.01 -3.61
CA ARG A 245 -4.23 -20.36 -4.56
C ARG A 245 -3.11 -21.33 -4.92
N HIS A 246 -3.00 -21.68 -6.22
CA HIS A 246 -2.01 -22.65 -6.68
C HIS A 246 -0.75 -22.02 -7.32
N LYS A 247 -0.77 -20.74 -7.65
CA LYS A 247 0.41 -19.99 -8.01
C LYS A 247 0.75 -19.04 -6.86
N ILE A 248 1.85 -19.31 -6.16
CA ILE A 248 2.26 -18.62 -4.95
C ILE A 248 3.61 -17.94 -5.13
N TRP A 249 3.91 -16.95 -4.30
CA TRP A 249 5.13 -16.18 -4.30
C TRP A 249 5.85 -16.39 -2.98
N ILE A 250 7.15 -16.68 -3.04
CA ILE A 250 7.98 -16.87 -1.86
C ILE A 250 9.28 -16.06 -2.06
N PHE A 251 9.60 -15.27 -1.07
CA PHE A 251 10.71 -14.33 -1.12
C PHE A 251 11.74 -14.64 -0.04
N PRO A 252 13.02 -14.87 -0.37
CA PRO A 252 14.09 -14.78 0.60
C PRO A 252 14.06 -13.41 1.30
N THR A 253 14.28 -13.41 2.62
CA THR A 253 14.37 -12.16 3.40
C THR A 253 15.84 -11.77 3.65
N THR A 254 16.06 -10.67 4.36
CA THR A 254 17.40 -10.25 4.78
C THR A 254 17.97 -11.11 5.92
N ARG A 255 17.15 -12.01 6.50
CA ARG A 255 17.53 -12.87 7.62
C ARG A 255 17.88 -14.27 7.14
N PRO A 256 19.02 -14.84 7.58
CA PRO A 256 19.40 -16.19 7.20
C PRO A 256 18.31 -17.22 7.57
N GLY A 257 17.99 -18.12 6.66
CA GLY A 257 17.02 -19.20 6.88
C GLY A 257 15.57 -18.74 7.02
N GLU A 258 15.26 -17.51 6.54
CA GLU A 258 13.90 -16.96 6.61
C GLU A 258 13.32 -16.68 5.21
N LEU A 259 12.06 -17.07 5.03
CA LEU A 259 11.27 -16.82 3.83
C LEU A 259 10.01 -16.02 4.17
N MET A 260 9.64 -15.07 3.30
CA MET A 260 8.35 -14.39 3.28
C MET A 260 7.42 -15.06 2.28
N VAL A 261 6.21 -15.42 2.70
CA VAL A 261 5.29 -16.22 1.89
C VAL A 261 4.00 -15.43 1.59
N ASN A 262 3.69 -15.28 0.30
CA ASN A 262 2.45 -14.75 -0.25
C ASN A 262 1.68 -15.87 -0.95
N ALA A 263 0.96 -16.68 -0.19
CA ALA A 263 0.28 -17.87 -0.70
C ALA A 263 -1.23 -17.84 -0.52
N THR A 264 -1.76 -17.12 0.48
CA THR A 264 -3.17 -17.19 0.81
C THR A 264 -4.05 -16.36 -0.14
N ARG A 265 -5.33 -16.72 -0.21
CA ARG A 265 -6.38 -15.98 -0.89
C ARG A 265 -7.65 -16.08 -0.06
N LEU A 266 -8.09 -14.98 0.49
CA LEU A 266 -9.16 -14.95 1.45
C LEU A 266 -10.48 -14.56 0.78
N ALA A 267 -11.44 -15.46 0.85
CA ALA A 267 -12.83 -15.25 0.46
C ALA A 267 -13.71 -15.67 1.63
N GLY A 268 -14.94 -15.18 1.68
CA GLY A 268 -15.92 -15.63 2.66
C GLY A 268 -16.22 -17.11 2.52
N GLN A 269 -16.71 -17.76 3.58
CA GLN A 269 -17.08 -19.18 3.57
C GLN A 269 -18.18 -19.50 2.55
N ASP A 270 -18.99 -18.51 2.21
CA ASP A 270 -20.02 -18.55 1.17
C ASP A 270 -19.48 -18.20 -0.24
N GLY A 271 -18.18 -17.98 -0.38
CA GLY A 271 -17.51 -17.61 -1.62
C GLY A 271 -17.56 -16.12 -1.97
N ARG A 272 -18.17 -15.27 -1.12
CA ARG A 272 -18.20 -13.82 -1.36
C ARG A 272 -16.80 -13.19 -1.27
N VAL A 273 -16.62 -12.06 -1.94
CA VAL A 273 -15.44 -11.23 -1.76
C VAL A 273 -15.54 -10.52 -0.40
N LEU A 274 -14.49 -10.63 0.41
CA LEU A 274 -14.42 -9.97 1.72
C LEU A 274 -14.00 -8.51 1.56
N ASN A 275 -14.85 -7.59 2.02
CA ASN A 275 -14.57 -6.16 2.05
C ASN A 275 -14.16 -5.74 3.46
N VAL A 276 -12.88 -5.55 3.68
CA VAL A 276 -12.30 -5.23 5.00
C VAL A 276 -12.67 -3.83 5.55
N ILE A 277 -13.50 -3.06 4.85
CA ILE A 277 -14.18 -1.88 5.42
C ILE A 277 -15.28 -2.34 6.40
N ASP A 278 -15.88 -3.50 6.16
CA ASP A 278 -16.84 -4.10 7.07
C ASP A 278 -16.08 -4.90 8.15
N PRO A 279 -16.29 -4.61 9.45
CA PRO A 279 -15.58 -5.31 10.52
C PRO A 279 -15.92 -6.81 10.62
N VAL A 280 -17.07 -7.25 10.12
CA VAL A 280 -17.45 -8.67 10.06
C VAL A 280 -16.60 -9.40 9.02
N ASP A 281 -16.53 -8.85 7.80
CA ASP A 281 -15.69 -9.38 6.72
C ASP A 281 -14.20 -9.33 7.11
N PHE A 282 -13.76 -8.24 7.78
CA PHE A 282 -12.39 -8.13 8.23
C PHE A 282 -12.04 -9.20 9.27
N THR A 283 -12.94 -9.42 10.26
CA THR A 283 -12.76 -10.47 11.27
C THR A 283 -12.71 -11.85 10.63
N GLU A 284 -13.59 -12.12 9.66
CA GLU A 284 -13.60 -13.38 8.91
C GLU A 284 -12.28 -13.58 8.16
N ALA A 285 -11.79 -12.53 7.46
CA ALA A 285 -10.50 -12.58 6.77
C ALA A 285 -9.34 -12.91 7.71
N GLU A 286 -9.28 -12.26 8.89
CA GLU A 286 -8.26 -12.50 9.91
C GLU A 286 -8.26 -13.94 10.44
N VAL A 287 -9.45 -14.44 10.83
CA VAL A 287 -9.57 -15.78 11.44
C VAL A 287 -9.28 -16.87 10.42
N PHE A 288 -9.86 -16.78 9.21
CA PHE A 288 -9.64 -17.79 8.17
C PHE A 288 -8.28 -17.62 7.49
N GLY A 289 -7.73 -16.41 7.46
CA GLY A 289 -6.37 -16.16 7.04
C GLY A 289 -5.35 -16.98 7.82
N ARG A 290 -5.46 -16.99 9.15
CA ARG A 290 -4.60 -17.81 10.02
C ARG A 290 -4.76 -19.31 9.79
N LYS A 291 -5.99 -19.80 9.52
CA LYS A 291 -6.23 -21.22 9.19
C LYS A 291 -5.58 -21.58 7.85
N GLN A 292 -5.81 -20.76 6.82
CA GLN A 292 -5.28 -21.00 5.49
C GLN A 292 -3.75 -20.91 5.47
N MET A 293 -3.16 -19.96 6.20
CA MET A 293 -1.71 -19.88 6.39
C MET A 293 -1.13 -21.18 6.94
N ARG A 294 -1.77 -21.80 7.95
CA ARG A 294 -1.29 -23.07 8.53
C ARG A 294 -1.30 -24.22 7.49
N GLU A 295 -2.29 -24.26 6.61
CA GLU A 295 -2.33 -25.24 5.52
C GLU A 295 -1.17 -25.05 4.53
N TYR A 296 -0.87 -23.80 4.14
CA TYR A 296 0.31 -23.53 3.30
C TYR A 296 1.63 -23.81 4.01
N ALA A 297 1.77 -23.48 5.28
CA ALA A 297 2.95 -23.83 6.06
C ALA A 297 3.16 -25.35 6.15
N ARG A 298 2.07 -26.14 6.37
CA ARG A 298 2.09 -27.61 6.35
C ARG A 298 2.50 -28.14 4.98
N PHE A 299 1.97 -27.57 3.90
CA PHE A 299 2.36 -27.91 2.53
C PHE A 299 3.85 -27.67 2.28
N LEU A 300 4.34 -26.47 2.61
CA LEU A 300 5.74 -26.12 2.39
C LEU A 300 6.68 -27.06 3.16
N LYS A 301 6.36 -27.33 4.43
CA LYS A 301 7.16 -28.24 5.27
C LYS A 301 7.23 -29.68 4.70
N ASN A 302 6.12 -30.17 4.14
CA ASN A 302 6.02 -31.57 3.73
C ASN A 302 6.48 -31.82 2.27
N PHE A 303 6.48 -30.80 1.41
CA PHE A 303 6.67 -31.00 -0.03
C PHE A 303 7.70 -30.07 -0.67
N VAL A 304 8.29 -29.14 0.08
CA VAL A 304 9.27 -28.20 -0.47
C VAL A 304 10.66 -28.49 0.15
N PRO A 305 11.61 -28.97 -0.67
CA PRO A 305 12.96 -29.23 -0.20
C PRO A 305 13.58 -28.01 0.50
N GLY A 306 14.24 -28.27 1.62
CA GLY A 306 14.81 -27.23 2.49
C GLY A 306 13.84 -26.64 3.52
N CYS A 307 12.53 -26.98 3.43
CA CYS A 307 11.53 -26.52 4.39
C CYS A 307 11.15 -27.55 5.47
N GLU A 308 11.76 -28.72 5.52
CA GLU A 308 11.42 -29.84 6.40
C GLU A 308 11.44 -29.48 7.89
N GLU A 309 12.38 -28.63 8.29
CA GLU A 309 12.53 -28.14 9.67
C GLU A 309 11.93 -26.75 9.88
N SER A 310 11.23 -26.22 8.85
CA SER A 310 10.67 -24.87 8.93
C SER A 310 9.54 -24.76 9.94
N TYR A 311 9.41 -23.56 10.47
CA TYR A 311 8.33 -23.15 11.39
C TYR A 311 7.84 -21.76 11.05
N VAL A 312 6.56 -21.47 11.38
CA VAL A 312 6.00 -20.13 11.21
C VAL A 312 6.57 -19.22 12.29
N VAL A 313 7.26 -18.17 11.87
CA VAL A 313 7.81 -17.12 12.73
C VAL A 313 6.68 -16.22 13.22
N ASP A 314 5.94 -15.65 12.28
CA ASP A 314 4.79 -14.77 12.54
C ASP A 314 3.88 -14.67 11.29
N THR A 315 2.78 -13.93 11.48
CA THR A 315 1.89 -13.50 10.40
C THR A 315 1.82 -11.97 10.37
N SER A 316 1.26 -11.42 9.30
CA SER A 316 0.88 -10.02 9.26
C SER A 316 0.02 -9.62 10.48
N VAL A 317 0.14 -8.37 10.91
CA VAL A 317 -0.64 -7.77 12.01
C VAL A 317 -2.10 -7.59 11.60
N GLU A 318 -2.31 -7.24 10.32
CA GLU A 318 -3.61 -7.26 9.65
C GLU A 318 -3.48 -7.99 8.31
N VAL A 319 -4.56 -8.53 7.77
CA VAL A 319 -4.53 -9.10 6.43
C VAL A 319 -4.05 -8.06 5.41
N GLY A 320 -3.28 -8.49 4.43
CA GLY A 320 -2.82 -7.63 3.33
C GLY A 320 -3.99 -7.19 2.47
N ILE A 321 -4.29 -5.92 2.50
CA ILE A 321 -5.44 -5.29 1.85
C ILE A 321 -5.02 -4.79 0.47
N ARG A 322 -5.60 -5.38 -0.59
CA ARG A 322 -5.27 -5.02 -1.98
C ARG A 322 -6.13 -3.88 -2.52
N GLN A 323 -7.39 -3.84 -2.13
CA GLN A 323 -8.36 -2.86 -2.61
C GLN A 323 -9.48 -2.65 -1.60
N THR A 324 -9.89 -1.40 -1.43
CA THR A 324 -11.11 -0.98 -0.72
C THR A 324 -11.74 0.16 -1.52
N ARG A 325 -11.94 1.35 -0.91
CA ARG A 325 -12.43 2.54 -1.59
C ARG A 325 -11.35 3.16 -2.48
N SER A 326 -11.74 3.54 -3.68
CA SER A 326 -11.02 4.51 -4.52
C SER A 326 -11.86 5.78 -4.58
N ILE A 327 -11.24 6.95 -4.55
CA ILE A 327 -11.98 8.22 -4.66
C ILE A 327 -12.54 8.41 -6.09
N GLU A 328 -13.64 9.16 -6.23
CA GLU A 328 -13.98 9.80 -7.48
C GLU A 328 -13.10 11.03 -7.63
N GLY A 329 -12.04 10.89 -8.44
CA GLY A 329 -11.02 11.92 -8.65
C GLY A 329 -11.33 12.85 -9.81
N VAL A 330 -10.60 13.97 -9.88
CA VAL A 330 -10.61 14.89 -11.04
C VAL A 330 -10.24 14.11 -12.30
N ASP A 331 -9.16 13.31 -12.21
CA ASP A 331 -8.79 12.32 -13.22
C ASP A 331 -8.99 10.91 -12.68
N LYS A 332 -9.06 9.94 -13.59
CA LYS A 332 -9.13 8.52 -13.26
C LYS A 332 -8.16 7.74 -14.16
N LEU A 333 -7.19 7.08 -13.57
CA LEU A 333 -6.29 6.20 -14.29
C LEU A 333 -7.09 5.01 -14.86
N SER A 334 -7.16 4.90 -16.18
CA SER A 334 -7.92 3.83 -16.83
C SER A 334 -7.07 2.58 -17.04
N ASN A 335 -7.74 1.45 -17.28
CA ASN A 335 -7.09 0.20 -17.67
C ASN A 335 -6.32 0.37 -18.99
N ASP A 336 -6.87 1.14 -19.93
CA ASP A 336 -6.25 1.43 -21.21
C ASP A 336 -4.98 2.27 -21.08
N ASP A 337 -4.91 3.21 -20.13
CA ASP A 337 -3.70 3.99 -19.84
C ASP A 337 -2.55 3.08 -19.41
N VAL A 338 -2.85 2.08 -18.57
CA VAL A 338 -1.84 1.11 -18.12
C VAL A 338 -1.40 0.19 -19.25
N VAL A 339 -2.35 -0.41 -19.96
CA VAL A 339 -2.06 -1.38 -21.05
C VAL A 339 -1.27 -0.73 -22.20
N ASN A 340 -1.57 0.55 -22.52
CA ASN A 340 -0.92 1.27 -23.61
C ASN A 340 0.28 2.12 -23.14
N CYS A 341 0.73 1.97 -21.90
CA CYS A 341 1.89 2.70 -21.35
C CYS A 341 1.78 4.21 -21.57
N ARG A 342 0.61 4.81 -21.30
CA ARG A 342 0.32 6.20 -21.57
C ARG A 342 1.22 7.14 -20.78
N LYS A 343 1.64 8.26 -21.41
CA LYS A 343 2.47 9.31 -20.81
C LYS A 343 1.64 10.58 -20.59
N TYR A 344 1.93 11.30 -19.50
CA TYR A 344 1.24 12.53 -19.10
C TYR A 344 2.22 13.66 -18.80
N GLU A 345 1.87 14.88 -19.20
CA GLU A 345 2.70 16.06 -18.92
C GLU A 345 2.76 16.42 -17.42
N ASP A 346 1.71 16.10 -16.70
CA ASP A 346 1.55 16.29 -15.25
C ASP A 346 1.77 14.99 -14.46
N SER A 347 2.58 14.09 -15.01
CA SER A 347 2.94 12.83 -14.35
C SER A 347 3.55 13.07 -12.97
N ILE A 348 3.08 12.32 -11.98
CA ILE A 348 3.62 12.29 -10.62
C ILE A 348 4.37 11.01 -10.30
N CYS A 349 4.33 10.03 -11.21
CA CYS A 349 5.01 8.76 -11.02
C CYS A 349 5.09 7.97 -12.33
N ARG A 350 6.22 7.33 -12.60
CA ARG A 350 6.35 6.23 -13.56
C ARG A 350 5.96 4.92 -12.91
N SER A 351 5.25 4.06 -13.62
CA SER A 351 4.94 2.73 -13.13
C SER A 351 5.22 1.65 -14.17
N PRO A 352 6.28 0.84 -14.00
CA PRO A 352 6.60 -0.30 -14.84
C PRO A 352 5.91 -1.59 -14.36
N TRP A 353 5.09 -1.54 -13.30
CA TRP A 353 4.52 -2.73 -12.68
C TRP A 353 3.39 -3.31 -13.53
N PRO A 354 3.34 -4.65 -13.71
CA PRO A 354 2.25 -5.28 -14.45
C PRO A 354 0.89 -5.09 -13.79
N ILE A 355 -0.19 -5.23 -14.56
CA ILE A 355 -1.49 -5.49 -13.95
C ILE A 355 -1.42 -6.88 -13.31
N GLU A 356 -1.49 -6.93 -11.99
CA GLU A 356 -1.54 -8.16 -11.20
C GLU A 356 -2.87 -8.23 -10.44
N LEU A 357 -3.92 -8.64 -11.14
CA LEU A 357 -5.26 -8.68 -10.60
C LEU A 357 -5.52 -9.98 -9.84
N HIS A 358 -5.69 -9.87 -8.54
CA HIS A 358 -5.96 -11.01 -7.64
C HIS A 358 -7.45 -11.30 -7.53
N SER A 359 -8.03 -11.81 -8.60
CA SER A 359 -9.40 -12.33 -8.66
C SER A 359 -9.40 -13.77 -9.21
N GLY A 360 -10.43 -14.56 -8.91
CA GLY A 360 -10.48 -15.95 -9.38
C GLY A 360 -9.42 -16.86 -8.74
N THR A 361 -9.17 -18.02 -9.29
CA THR A 361 -8.26 -19.07 -8.76
C THR A 361 -6.79 -18.83 -9.07
N LYS A 362 -6.49 -17.99 -10.06
CA LYS A 362 -5.15 -17.52 -10.42
C LYS A 362 -5.19 -16.03 -10.72
N PRO A 363 -4.11 -15.27 -10.45
CA PRO A 363 -4.02 -13.87 -10.84
C PRO A 363 -4.06 -13.71 -12.36
N LYS A 364 -4.73 -12.64 -12.85
CA LYS A 364 -4.59 -12.16 -14.22
C LYS A 364 -3.35 -11.26 -14.27
N LEU A 365 -2.39 -11.60 -15.13
CA LEU A 365 -1.14 -10.86 -15.30
C LEU A 365 -1.09 -10.24 -16.69
N HIS A 366 -0.83 -8.94 -16.76
CA HIS A 366 -0.48 -8.23 -18.00
C HIS A 366 0.85 -7.50 -17.77
N TRP A 367 1.93 -8.00 -18.40
CA TRP A 367 3.27 -7.46 -18.25
C TRP A 367 3.47 -6.24 -19.15
N LEU A 368 4.09 -5.20 -18.59
CA LEU A 368 4.63 -4.09 -19.35
C LEU A 368 6.09 -4.42 -19.68
N ILE A 369 6.41 -4.48 -20.98
CA ILE A 369 7.73 -4.93 -21.44
C ILE A 369 8.51 -3.73 -21.94
N GLU A 370 9.69 -3.47 -21.36
CA GLU A 370 10.61 -2.39 -21.71
C GLU A 370 9.97 -1.00 -21.70
N ASP A 371 8.86 -0.84 -20.95
CA ASP A 371 8.11 0.42 -20.88
C ASP A 371 7.39 0.58 -19.51
N TRP A 372 6.81 1.76 -19.30
CA TRP A 372 6.01 2.12 -18.13
C TRP A 372 4.85 3.04 -18.53
N TYR A 373 3.83 3.13 -17.71
CA TYR A 373 2.83 4.20 -17.82
C TYR A 373 3.10 5.29 -16.77
N ASP A 374 2.55 6.47 -17.01
CA ASP A 374 2.57 7.59 -16.08
C ASP A 374 1.25 7.66 -15.30
N VAL A 375 1.31 8.23 -14.10
CA VAL A 375 0.14 8.49 -13.26
C VAL A 375 -0.07 10.01 -13.19
N PRO A 376 -1.21 10.55 -13.68
CA PRO A 376 -1.46 11.98 -13.67
C PRO A 376 -1.86 12.49 -12.28
N TYR A 377 -1.51 13.75 -11.97
CA TYR A 377 -1.75 14.41 -10.68
C TYR A 377 -3.22 14.39 -10.25
N GLY A 378 -4.15 14.61 -11.18
CA GLY A 378 -5.59 14.65 -10.89
C GLY A 378 -6.18 13.37 -10.31
N THR A 379 -5.47 12.22 -10.41
CA THR A 379 -5.88 10.96 -9.76
C THR A 379 -5.83 11.01 -8.23
N LEU A 380 -5.08 11.96 -7.64
CA LEU A 380 -5.01 12.18 -6.21
C LEU A 380 -6.01 13.22 -5.69
N LEU A 381 -6.74 13.90 -6.58
CA LEU A 381 -7.62 15.02 -6.24
C LEU A 381 -9.09 14.56 -6.15
N PRO A 382 -9.69 14.47 -4.95
CA PRO A 382 -11.13 14.23 -4.82
C PRO A 382 -11.94 15.34 -5.50
N ARG A 383 -13.08 14.99 -6.10
CA ARG A 383 -14.02 15.98 -6.63
C ARG A 383 -14.69 16.81 -5.55
N PHE A 384 -14.79 16.26 -4.34
CA PHE A 384 -15.34 16.93 -3.16
C PHE A 384 -14.23 17.40 -2.22
N GLY A 385 -14.40 18.58 -1.64
CA GLY A 385 -13.45 19.20 -0.71
C GLY A 385 -12.35 20.01 -1.42
N GLU A 386 -11.96 21.14 -0.83
CA GLU A 386 -11.03 22.08 -1.48
C GLU A 386 -9.58 21.91 -1.04
N ASN A 387 -9.39 21.50 0.22
CA ASN A 387 -8.09 21.45 0.88
C ASN A 387 -7.68 20.05 1.33
N ILE A 388 -8.19 19.04 0.62
CA ILE A 388 -7.83 17.64 0.79
C ILE A 388 -7.23 17.06 -0.50
N ILE A 389 -6.22 16.21 -0.34
CA ILE A 389 -5.62 15.39 -1.37
C ILE A 389 -5.45 13.97 -0.82
N VAL A 390 -5.57 12.95 -1.66
CA VAL A 390 -5.30 11.56 -1.22
C VAL A 390 -3.92 11.12 -1.66
N ALA A 391 -3.36 10.10 -0.98
CA ALA A 391 -2.13 9.45 -1.43
C ALA A 391 -2.16 7.95 -1.12
N GLY A 392 -1.68 7.14 -2.05
CA GLY A 392 -1.59 5.69 -1.90
C GLY A 392 -2.72 4.92 -2.58
N ARG A 393 -3.10 3.78 -2.03
CA ARG A 393 -4.02 2.79 -2.63
C ARG A 393 -5.43 3.33 -2.97
N CYS A 394 -5.86 4.42 -2.35
CA CYS A 394 -7.18 5.02 -2.54
C CYS A 394 -7.26 6.02 -3.71
N LEU A 395 -6.21 6.16 -4.52
CA LEU A 395 -6.23 7.01 -5.71
C LEU A 395 -7.39 6.64 -6.65
N SER A 396 -7.76 7.58 -7.53
CA SER A 396 -8.78 7.37 -8.55
C SER A 396 -8.23 6.54 -9.70
N ALA A 397 -8.55 5.24 -9.73
CA ALA A 397 -8.12 4.32 -10.76
C ALA A 397 -9.15 3.22 -10.99
N GLU A 398 -9.30 2.77 -12.23
CA GLU A 398 -10.12 1.61 -12.56
C GLU A 398 -9.57 0.34 -11.89
N HIS A 399 -10.39 -0.70 -11.81
CA HIS A 399 -10.11 -1.90 -11.03
C HIS A 399 -8.80 -2.61 -11.42
N GLU A 400 -8.56 -2.83 -12.71
CA GLU A 400 -7.34 -3.47 -13.20
C GLU A 400 -6.13 -2.50 -13.13
N ALA A 401 -6.33 -1.22 -13.46
CA ALA A 401 -5.30 -0.19 -13.33
C ALA A 401 -4.79 -0.08 -11.89
N LEU A 402 -5.69 -0.11 -10.90
CA LEU A 402 -5.33 -0.09 -9.49
C LEU A 402 -4.49 -1.32 -9.10
N ALA A 403 -4.71 -2.48 -9.72
CA ALA A 403 -3.93 -3.68 -9.43
C ALA A 403 -2.43 -3.52 -9.78
N SER A 404 -2.12 -2.59 -10.71
CA SER A 404 -0.77 -2.15 -11.03
C SER A 404 -0.33 -0.95 -10.16
N ALA A 405 -1.14 0.10 -10.09
CA ALA A 405 -0.79 1.41 -9.53
C ALA A 405 -0.64 1.45 -7.99
N ARG A 406 -1.08 0.41 -7.26
CA ARG A 406 -1.11 0.37 -5.78
C ARG A 406 0.16 -0.16 -5.13
N VAL A 407 1.20 -0.53 -5.90
CA VAL A 407 2.39 -1.15 -5.33
C VAL A 407 3.30 -0.13 -4.64
N THR A 408 4.19 -0.63 -3.80
CA THR A 408 4.90 0.14 -2.77
C THR A 408 5.70 1.31 -3.34
N ALA A 409 6.44 1.12 -4.42
CA ALA A 409 7.27 2.17 -5.01
C ALA A 409 6.42 3.36 -5.47
N GLN A 410 5.32 3.10 -6.19
CA GLN A 410 4.42 4.13 -6.67
C GLN A 410 3.73 4.87 -5.53
N THR A 411 3.35 4.15 -4.46
CA THR A 411 2.67 4.80 -3.33
C THR A 411 3.59 5.76 -2.56
N PHE A 412 4.89 5.55 -2.51
CA PHE A 412 5.85 6.54 -2.00
C PHE A 412 5.83 7.81 -2.85
N GLU A 413 5.89 7.68 -4.19
CA GLU A 413 5.88 8.83 -5.10
C GLU A 413 4.55 9.60 -5.03
N TYR A 414 3.40 8.92 -4.85
CA TYR A 414 2.11 9.60 -4.61
C TYR A 414 2.13 10.42 -3.31
N GLY A 415 2.75 9.89 -2.26
CA GLY A 415 2.97 10.63 -1.01
C GLY A 415 3.88 11.83 -1.21
N HIS A 416 4.98 11.65 -1.94
CA HIS A 416 5.90 12.74 -2.30
C HIS A 416 5.17 13.84 -3.09
N ALA A 417 4.37 13.47 -4.10
CA ALA A 417 3.55 14.41 -4.86
C ALA A 417 2.55 15.18 -3.98
N ALA A 418 1.83 14.48 -3.10
CA ALA A 418 0.88 15.10 -2.19
C ALA A 418 1.56 16.07 -1.21
N GLY A 419 2.76 15.74 -0.74
CA GLY A 419 3.59 16.62 0.08
C GLY A 419 4.01 17.88 -0.68
N GLN A 420 4.53 17.76 -1.90
CA GLN A 420 4.90 18.89 -2.76
C GLN A 420 3.69 19.76 -3.11
N ALA A 421 2.53 19.14 -3.36
CA ALA A 421 1.28 19.86 -3.59
C ALA A 421 0.86 20.69 -2.35
N CYS A 422 1.03 20.16 -1.13
CA CYS A 422 0.78 20.93 0.10
C CYS A 422 1.69 22.16 0.20
N VAL A 423 2.99 22.00 -0.10
CA VAL A 423 3.96 23.09 -0.10
C VAL A 423 3.56 24.21 -1.07
N LEU A 424 3.25 23.83 -2.31
CA LEU A 424 2.84 24.79 -3.35
C LEU A 424 1.50 25.45 -3.03
N SER A 425 0.51 24.67 -2.59
CA SER A 425 -0.83 25.15 -2.25
C SER A 425 -0.81 26.17 -1.12
N LEU A 426 -0.04 25.90 -0.05
CA LEU A 426 0.11 26.85 1.07
C LEU A 426 0.92 28.09 0.69
N LYS A 427 1.99 27.92 -0.08
CA LYS A 427 2.85 29.03 -0.55
C LYS A 427 2.06 30.01 -1.43
N ASN A 428 1.23 29.50 -2.33
CA ASN A 428 0.48 30.29 -3.28
C ASN A 428 -0.93 30.69 -2.77
N ASN A 429 -1.34 30.13 -1.63
CA ASN A 429 -2.68 30.26 -1.05
C ASN A 429 -3.83 29.91 -2.03
N ILE A 430 -3.68 28.78 -2.72
CA ILE A 430 -4.67 28.23 -3.66
C ILE A 430 -5.06 26.81 -3.28
N SER A 431 -6.18 26.32 -3.77
CA SER A 431 -6.62 24.93 -3.56
C SER A 431 -5.75 23.95 -4.33
N PHE A 432 -5.83 22.65 -3.99
CA PHE A 432 -5.12 21.61 -4.73
C PHE A 432 -5.56 21.49 -6.20
N ARG A 433 -6.85 21.78 -6.50
CA ARG A 433 -7.38 21.73 -7.86
C ARG A 433 -6.97 22.92 -8.74
N GLU A 434 -6.57 24.04 -8.13
CA GLU A 434 -6.03 25.20 -8.84
C GLU A 434 -4.52 25.07 -9.12
N LEU A 435 -3.83 24.12 -8.48
CA LEU A 435 -2.42 23.82 -8.78
C LEU A 435 -2.30 23.17 -10.16
N SER A 436 -1.29 23.61 -10.90
CA SER A 436 -0.82 22.88 -12.08
C SER A 436 -0.14 21.57 -11.65
N GLY A 437 -0.60 20.43 -12.14
CA GLY A 437 0.08 19.15 -11.91
C GLY A 437 1.53 19.16 -12.43
N LYS A 438 1.80 19.94 -13.47
CA LYS A 438 3.16 20.14 -13.97
C LYS A 438 4.05 20.82 -12.94
N ASP A 439 3.55 21.83 -12.20
CA ASP A 439 4.33 22.48 -11.15
C ASP A 439 4.67 21.51 -10.00
N VAL A 440 3.73 20.62 -9.66
CA VAL A 440 3.98 19.54 -8.70
C VAL A 440 5.06 18.60 -9.20
N ARG A 441 4.96 18.16 -10.46
CA ARG A 441 5.96 17.32 -11.13
C ARG A 441 7.35 17.97 -11.10
N ASP A 442 7.43 19.25 -11.47
CA ASP A 442 8.71 19.98 -11.52
C ASP A 442 9.38 20.05 -10.13
N GLN A 443 8.60 20.21 -9.04
CA GLN A 443 9.12 20.13 -7.67
C GLN A 443 9.61 18.73 -7.31
N MET A 444 8.89 17.68 -7.73
CA MET A 444 9.33 16.30 -7.52
C MET A 444 10.63 16.00 -8.26
N VAL A 445 10.77 16.46 -9.51
CA VAL A 445 11.99 16.31 -10.30
C VAL A 445 13.15 17.04 -9.63
N ALA A 446 12.93 18.26 -9.15
CA ALA A 446 13.94 19.02 -8.41
C ALA A 446 14.35 18.31 -7.09
N ALA A 447 13.49 17.50 -6.52
CA ALA A 447 13.74 16.68 -5.34
C ALA A 447 14.26 15.24 -5.66
N GLY A 448 14.59 14.95 -6.92
CA GLY A 448 15.24 13.70 -7.34
C GLY A 448 14.33 12.63 -7.91
N SER A 449 13.02 12.87 -8.11
CA SER A 449 12.16 11.94 -8.83
C SER A 449 12.48 11.95 -10.34
N HIS A 450 12.41 10.77 -10.96
CA HIS A 450 12.55 10.60 -12.40
C HIS A 450 11.15 10.34 -12.99
N ILE A 451 10.52 11.38 -13.52
CA ILE A 451 9.13 11.33 -14.06
C ILE A 451 8.99 12.20 -15.32
#